data_1ce2dddc096c6ab18293c8577c472ba3
#
_entry.id   1ce2dddc096c6ab18293c8577c472ba3
#
_cell.length_a   1.000
_cell.length_b   1.000
_cell.length_c   1.000
_cell.angle_alpha   90.00
_cell.angle_beta   90.00
_cell.angle_gamma   90.00
#
_symmetry.space_group_name_H-M   'P 1'
#
loop_
_entity.id
_entity.type
_entity.pdbx_description
1 polymer ?
#
loop_
_entity_poly.entity_id
_entity_poly.type
_entity_poly.pdbx_seq_one_letter_code
_entity_poly.pdbx_strand_id
1 'polypeptide(L)'
;MAVSQISGPANKIVHCIMVTINTFRKTALALPGVTEQPHFEKPSFRAAKKIFATLDVKNKIACLKLPPAEQDVFSVFDKTIIYPVPNKWGSQGWTFIHLQKVRKQMLVDALTTAFLHVAPKKLAVLITGDAVGKQE
;
A
#
# COMPACT_ATOMS: atom_id res chain seq x y z
N MET A 1 -10.11 -4.05 -31.04
CA MET A 1 -9.66 -3.68 -30.25
C MET A 1 -9.38 -3.28 -29.71
N ALA A 2 -9.28 -3.31 -29.82
CA ALA A 2 -8.68 -3.04 -29.02
C ALA A 2 -8.52 -2.44 -28.65
N VAL A 3 -8.59 -2.63 -29.11
CA VAL A 3 -8.16 -2.03 -28.47
C VAL A 3 -8.48 -1.30 -28.18
N SER A 4 -8.79 -1.47 -28.66
CA SER A 4 -8.75 -0.96 -28.15
C SER A 4 -9.05 -0.41 -27.74
N GLN A 5 -9.09 -0.57 -28.12
CA GLN A 5 -8.96 -0.28 -27.60
C GLN A 5 -8.74 0.27 -27.27
N ILE A 6 -8.71 0.29 -27.96
CA ILE A 6 -8.21 0.71 -27.53
C ILE A 6 -8.36 1.64 -27.41
N SER A 7 -8.64 1.85 -27.96
CA SER A 7 -8.40 2.66 -27.72
C SER A 7 -8.49 2.99 -27.18
N GLY A 8 -8.78 3.03 -28.01
CA GLY A 8 -8.31 3.55 -26.98
C GLY A 8 -7.51 2.74 -26.06
N PRO A 9 -6.71 1.98 -26.48
CA PRO A 9 -5.92 1.12 -25.60
C PRO A 9 -4.86 1.86 -24.80
N ALA A 10 -4.32 2.92 -25.32
CA ALA A 10 -3.26 3.65 -24.61
C ALA A 10 -3.76 4.20 -23.28
N ASN A 11 -4.98 4.70 -23.24
CA ASN A 11 -5.53 5.23 -22.03
C ASN A 11 -5.68 4.16 -20.95
N LYS A 12 -6.02 2.97 -21.37
CA LYS A 12 -6.15 1.87 -20.42
C LYS A 12 -4.81 1.51 -19.81
N ILE A 13 -3.77 1.58 -20.60
CA ILE A 13 -2.44 1.27 -20.08
C ILE A 13 -2.04 2.28 -19.02
N VAL A 14 -2.31 3.55 -19.25
CA VAL A 14 -1.99 4.58 -18.29
C VAL A 14 -2.76 4.35 -16.98
N HIS A 15 -4.03 4.03 -17.09
CA HIS A 15 -4.83 3.77 -15.91
C HIS A 15 -4.33 2.57 -15.13
N CYS A 16 -3.79 1.57 -15.81
CA CYS A 16 -3.24 0.40 -15.14
C CYS A 16 -1.95 0.70 -14.40
N ILE A 17 -1.20 1.69 -14.87
CA ILE A 17 0.08 2.04 -14.29
C ILE A 17 -0.07 3.01 -13.13
N MET A 18 -0.95 3.98 -13.28
CA MET A 18 -1.09 5.04 -12.31
C MET A 18 -2.12 4.68 -11.25
N VAL A 19 -1.83 5.06 -10.02
CA VAL A 19 -2.75 4.88 -8.91
C VAL A 19 -3.25 6.25 -8.47
N THR A 20 -4.56 6.43 -8.43
CA THR A 20 -5.14 7.66 -7.94
C THR A 20 -5.32 7.61 -6.43
N ILE A 21 -5.55 8.78 -5.83
CA ILE A 21 -5.83 8.85 -4.40
C ILE A 21 -7.03 7.99 -4.05
N ASN A 22 -8.09 8.07 -4.87
CA ASN A 22 -9.30 7.27 -4.61
C ASN A 22 -9.02 5.78 -4.71
N THR A 23 -8.20 5.38 -5.68
CA THR A 23 -7.85 3.97 -5.81
C THR A 23 -7.09 3.48 -4.57
N PHE A 24 -6.16 4.30 -4.08
CA PHE A 24 -5.45 3.97 -2.86
C PHE A 24 -6.42 3.78 -1.69
N ARG A 25 -7.34 4.74 -1.51
CA ARG A 25 -8.30 4.65 -0.42
C ARG A 25 -9.15 3.41 -0.52
N LYS A 26 -9.69 3.14 -1.71
CA LYS A 26 -10.54 1.96 -1.88
C LYS A 26 -9.78 0.68 -1.59
N THR A 27 -8.55 0.61 -2.04
CA THR A 27 -7.73 -0.58 -1.83
C THR A 27 -7.45 -0.79 -0.35
N ALA A 28 -7.07 0.28 0.35
CA ALA A 28 -6.77 0.17 1.76
C ALA A 28 -8.01 -0.15 2.58
N LEU A 29 -9.11 0.51 2.28
CA LEU A 29 -10.34 0.31 3.05
C LEU A 29 -11.02 -1.03 2.75
N ALA A 30 -10.63 -1.68 1.66
CA ALA A 30 -11.14 -3.02 1.38
C ALA A 30 -10.52 -4.09 2.26
N LEU A 31 -9.42 -3.78 2.92
CA LEU A 31 -8.80 -4.73 3.84
C LEU A 31 -9.66 -4.83 5.11
N PRO A 32 -9.72 -6.02 5.71
CA PRO A 32 -10.65 -6.24 6.84
C PRO A 32 -10.31 -5.38 8.05
N GLY A 33 -11.34 -4.73 8.59
CA GLY A 33 -11.20 -3.96 9.82
C GLY A 33 -10.43 -2.67 9.70
N VAL A 34 -10.14 -2.23 8.46
CA VAL A 34 -9.38 -1.00 8.27
C VAL A 34 -10.29 0.21 8.36
N THR A 35 -9.83 1.23 9.06
CA THR A 35 -10.52 2.51 9.15
C THR A 35 -9.58 3.61 8.70
N GLU A 36 -10.17 4.68 8.17
CA GLU A 36 -9.42 5.88 7.80
C GLU A 36 -9.68 6.95 8.83
N GLN A 37 -8.62 7.51 9.40
CA GLN A 37 -8.72 8.55 10.42
C GLN A 37 -7.64 9.59 10.19
N PRO A 38 -7.88 10.83 10.62
CA PRO A 38 -6.83 11.83 10.49
C PRO A 38 -5.68 11.53 11.43
N HIS A 39 -4.48 11.89 10.99
CA HIS A 39 -3.28 11.79 11.80
C HIS A 39 -2.47 13.03 11.49
N PHE A 40 -2.57 14.02 12.36
CA PHE A 40 -2.11 15.37 12.07
C PHE A 40 -2.90 15.90 10.88
N GLU A 41 -2.25 16.25 9.80
CA GLU A 41 -2.94 16.78 8.64
C GLU A 41 -3.13 15.75 7.53
N LYS A 42 -2.80 14.49 7.79
CA LYS A 42 -2.82 13.46 6.75
C LYS A 42 -3.81 12.36 7.09
N PRO A 43 -4.48 11.80 6.09
CA PRO A 43 -5.27 10.60 6.34
C PRO A 43 -4.37 9.46 6.78
N SER A 44 -4.82 8.69 7.74
CA SER A 44 -4.12 7.47 8.15
C SER A 44 -5.07 6.30 8.04
N PHE A 45 -4.51 5.14 7.77
CA PHE A 45 -5.27 3.90 7.65
C PHE A 45 -4.79 2.95 8.72
N ARG A 46 -5.73 2.46 9.51
CA ARG A 46 -5.42 1.70 10.71
C ARG A 46 -6.05 0.33 10.67
N ALA A 47 -5.29 -0.66 11.09
CA ALA A 47 -5.78 -2.00 11.33
C ALA A 47 -5.93 -2.14 12.84
N ALA A 48 -7.17 -2.30 13.30
CA ALA A 48 -7.51 -2.19 14.70
C ALA A 48 -7.13 -0.77 15.16
N LYS A 49 -6.12 -0.59 15.94
CA LYS A 49 -5.74 0.75 16.39
C LYS A 49 -4.36 1.16 15.90
N LYS A 50 -3.75 0.33 15.07
CA LYS A 50 -2.38 0.59 14.63
C LYS A 50 -2.36 1.13 13.22
N ILE A 51 -1.62 2.22 13.01
CA ILE A 51 -1.47 2.81 11.70
C ILE A 51 -0.52 1.95 10.87
N PHE A 52 -0.95 1.55 9.68
CA PHE A 52 -0.06 0.87 8.75
C PHE A 52 0.19 1.67 7.48
N ALA A 53 -0.56 2.75 7.27
CA ALA A 53 -0.39 3.59 6.10
C ALA A 53 -0.83 5.02 6.40
N THR A 54 -0.14 5.98 5.80
CA THR A 54 -0.60 7.36 5.77
C THR A 54 -0.52 7.83 4.33
N LEU A 55 -1.23 8.92 4.03
CA LEU A 55 -1.35 9.39 2.66
C LEU A 55 -1.09 10.88 2.58
N ASP A 56 -0.13 11.27 1.75
CA ASP A 56 0.10 12.68 1.45
C ASP A 56 -0.66 12.98 0.17
N VAL A 57 -1.85 13.53 0.34
CA VAL A 57 -2.76 13.76 -0.79
C VAL A 57 -2.17 14.78 -1.76
N LYS A 58 -1.53 15.79 -1.23
CA LYS A 58 -0.99 16.86 -2.04
C LYS A 58 0.13 16.36 -2.97
N ASN A 59 1.03 15.59 -2.42
CA ASN A 59 2.18 15.11 -3.17
C ASN A 59 1.96 13.73 -3.78
N LYS A 60 0.83 13.10 -3.47
CA LYS A 60 0.47 11.77 -3.99
C LYS A 60 1.51 10.72 -3.63
N ILE A 61 1.93 10.76 -2.38
CA ILE A 61 2.89 9.81 -1.84
C ILE A 61 2.24 9.10 -0.66
N ALA A 62 2.29 7.78 -0.67
CA ALA A 62 1.84 6.99 0.45
C ALA A 62 3.04 6.59 1.29
N CYS A 63 2.81 6.41 2.60
CA CYS A 63 3.84 5.93 3.50
C CYS A 63 3.29 4.68 4.19
N LEU A 64 3.95 3.54 3.98
CA LEU A 64 3.50 2.26 4.49
C LEU A 64 4.50 1.70 5.47
N LYS A 65 4.01 1.03 6.50
CA LYS A 65 4.91 0.38 7.46
C LYS A 65 5.12 -1.07 7.05
N LEU A 66 6.29 -1.37 6.53
CA LEU A 66 6.64 -2.71 6.04
C LEU A 66 7.62 -3.37 6.99
N PRO A 67 7.61 -4.71 7.07
CA PRO A 67 8.71 -5.40 7.72
C PRO A 67 10.02 -5.07 7.01
N PRO A 68 11.15 -4.97 7.72
CA PRO A 68 12.40 -4.57 7.06
C PRO A 68 12.79 -5.42 5.86
N ALA A 69 12.57 -6.73 5.94
CA ALA A 69 12.88 -7.60 4.81
C ALA A 69 12.03 -7.27 3.59
N GLU A 70 10.75 -6.99 3.81
CA GLU A 70 9.86 -6.64 2.71
C GLU A 70 10.15 -5.25 2.17
N GLN A 71 10.54 -4.34 3.04
CA GLN A 71 10.94 -3.02 2.62
C GLN A 71 12.09 -3.11 1.61
N ASP A 72 13.06 -3.96 1.88
CA ASP A 72 14.18 -4.17 0.97
C ASP A 72 13.70 -4.74 -0.37
N VAL A 73 12.82 -5.74 -0.31
CA VAL A 73 12.33 -6.38 -1.52
C VAL A 73 11.61 -5.39 -2.42
N PHE A 74 10.70 -4.62 -1.86
CA PHE A 74 9.95 -3.66 -2.66
C PHE A 74 10.85 -2.55 -3.19
N SER A 75 11.83 -2.11 -2.41
CA SER A 75 12.72 -1.02 -2.82
C SER A 75 13.65 -1.42 -3.96
N VAL A 76 13.94 -2.70 -4.11
CA VAL A 76 14.82 -3.16 -5.17
C VAL A 76 14.22 -2.92 -6.56
N PHE A 77 12.89 -2.96 -6.67
CA PHE A 77 12.26 -2.79 -7.97
C PHE A 77 12.60 -1.44 -8.60
N ASP A 78 12.45 -0.37 -7.83
CA ASP A 78 12.77 0.95 -8.35
C ASP A 78 12.87 1.91 -7.18
N LYS A 79 14.08 2.31 -6.89
CA LYS A 79 14.36 3.15 -5.73
C LYS A 79 13.84 4.58 -5.89
N THR A 80 13.38 4.94 -7.08
CA THR A 80 12.76 6.24 -7.28
C THR A 80 11.27 6.21 -6.99
N ILE A 81 10.68 5.03 -6.93
CA ILE A 81 9.24 4.86 -6.70
C ILE A 81 8.97 4.43 -5.28
N ILE A 82 9.74 3.49 -4.76
CA ILE A 82 9.57 2.93 -3.42
C ILE A 82 10.92 3.00 -2.71
N TYR A 83 10.95 3.67 -1.55
CA TYR A 83 12.20 3.78 -0.80
C TYR A 83 11.90 4.07 0.67
N PRO A 84 12.83 3.70 1.56
CA PRO A 84 12.62 3.98 2.98
C PRO A 84 12.57 5.48 3.26
N VAL A 85 11.76 5.84 4.25
CA VAL A 85 11.76 7.22 4.73
C VAL A 85 13.18 7.56 5.18
N PRO A 86 13.72 8.72 4.77
CA PRO A 86 15.13 9.04 5.01
C PRO A 86 15.41 9.55 6.43
N ASN A 87 15.17 8.73 7.42
CA ASN A 87 15.54 9.01 8.80
C ASN A 87 15.26 7.74 9.60
N LYS A 88 15.24 7.87 10.94
CA LYS A 88 15.03 6.68 11.77
C LYS A 88 13.69 5.99 11.54
N TRP A 89 12.71 6.70 11.01
CA TRP A 89 11.42 6.08 10.69
C TRP A 89 11.59 5.03 9.61
N GLY A 90 12.49 5.29 8.65
CA GLY A 90 12.76 4.32 7.60
C GLY A 90 13.31 3.01 8.15
N SER A 91 14.18 3.10 9.16
CA SER A 91 14.73 1.88 9.75
C SER A 91 13.69 1.10 10.55
N GLN A 92 12.57 1.74 10.88
CA GLN A 92 11.46 1.05 11.53
C GLN A 92 10.48 0.45 10.54
N GLY A 93 10.75 0.60 9.24
CA GLY A 93 9.91 0.03 8.20
C GLY A 93 9.06 1.01 7.43
N TRP A 94 9.04 2.28 7.81
CA TRP A 94 8.25 3.27 7.08
C TRP A 94 8.87 3.51 5.71
N THR A 95 8.04 3.40 4.69
CA THR A 95 8.48 3.35 3.29
C THR A 95 7.58 4.25 2.45
N PHE A 96 8.19 5.13 1.65
CA PHE A 96 7.45 5.98 0.73
C PHE A 96 7.15 5.24 -0.56
N ILE A 97 5.96 5.48 -1.11
CA ILE A 97 5.56 4.96 -2.42
C ILE A 97 4.94 6.11 -3.21
N HIS A 98 5.49 6.39 -4.39
CA HIS A 98 4.96 7.42 -5.27
C HIS A 98 3.79 6.86 -6.06
N LEU A 99 2.60 7.34 -5.78
CA LEU A 99 1.38 6.77 -6.36
C LEU A 99 1.30 6.98 -7.87
N GLN A 100 1.87 8.06 -8.36
CA GLN A 100 1.79 8.34 -9.79
C GLN A 100 2.70 7.46 -10.62
N LYS A 101 3.61 6.73 -9.99
CA LYS A 101 4.58 5.89 -10.70
C LYS A 101 4.41 4.42 -10.40
N VAL A 102 3.81 4.06 -9.28
CA VAL A 102 3.70 2.67 -8.88
C VAL A 102 2.58 1.98 -9.65
N ARG A 103 2.78 0.71 -9.98
CA ARG A 103 1.72 -0.09 -10.57
C ARG A 103 0.73 -0.51 -9.52
N LYS A 104 -0.54 -0.60 -9.92
CA LYS A 104 -1.58 -0.95 -8.98
C LYS A 104 -1.32 -2.28 -8.28
N GLN A 105 -0.87 -3.29 -9.03
CA GLN A 105 -0.62 -4.59 -8.41
C GLN A 105 0.45 -4.50 -7.34
N MET A 106 1.50 -3.75 -7.59
CA MET A 106 2.55 -3.59 -6.59
C MET A 106 2.04 -2.84 -5.37
N LEU A 107 1.20 -1.83 -5.58
CA LEU A 107 0.60 -1.13 -4.46
C LEU A 107 -0.28 -2.05 -3.63
N VAL A 108 -1.09 -2.88 -4.29
CA VAL A 108 -1.94 -3.83 -3.58
C VAL A 108 -1.09 -4.77 -2.73
N ASP A 109 -0.02 -5.28 -3.31
CA ASP A 109 0.87 -6.18 -2.59
C ASP A 109 1.52 -5.49 -1.40
N ALA A 110 1.98 -4.26 -1.60
CA ALA A 110 2.63 -3.52 -0.51
C ALA A 110 1.65 -3.17 0.60
N LEU A 111 0.44 -2.74 0.24
CA LEU A 111 -0.59 -2.44 1.23
C LEU A 111 -0.97 -3.68 2.04
N THR A 112 -1.13 -4.81 1.35
CA THR A 112 -1.48 -6.05 2.02
C THR A 112 -0.35 -6.46 2.98
N THR A 113 0.89 -6.34 2.53
CA THR A 113 2.03 -6.67 3.37
C THR A 113 2.09 -5.78 4.61
N ALA A 114 1.87 -4.48 4.43
CA ALA A 114 1.87 -3.54 5.55
C ALA A 114 0.73 -3.86 6.53
N PHE A 115 -0.45 -4.15 5.99
CA PHE A 115 -1.59 -4.53 6.81
C PHE A 115 -1.27 -5.77 7.65
N LEU A 116 -0.75 -6.81 7.00
CA LEU A 116 -0.44 -8.06 7.70
C LEU A 116 0.64 -7.88 8.75
N HIS A 117 1.51 -6.90 8.56
CA HIS A 117 2.56 -6.62 9.52
C HIS A 117 2.02 -6.08 10.84
N VAL A 118 0.94 -5.31 10.81
CA VAL A 118 0.42 -4.67 12.01
C VAL A 118 -0.92 -5.25 12.49
N ALA A 119 -1.64 -5.95 11.62
CA ALA A 119 -2.98 -6.43 11.96
C ALA A 119 -2.93 -7.54 13.00
N PRO A 120 -3.91 -7.58 13.91
CA PRO A 120 -4.00 -8.72 14.82
C PRO A 120 -4.36 -9.97 14.03
N LYS A 121 -4.04 -11.12 14.61
CA LYS A 121 -4.23 -12.40 13.90
C LYS A 121 -5.66 -12.60 13.43
N LYS A 122 -6.64 -12.20 14.21
CA LYS A 122 -8.02 -12.41 13.83
C LYS A 122 -8.41 -11.66 12.56
N LEU A 123 -7.76 -10.55 12.27
CA LEU A 123 -8.00 -9.83 11.01
C LEU A 123 -7.13 -10.39 9.90
N ALA A 124 -5.91 -10.77 10.22
CA ALA A 124 -4.99 -11.29 9.22
C ALA A 124 -5.52 -12.57 8.58
N VAL A 125 -6.15 -13.44 9.34
CA VAL A 125 -6.66 -14.69 8.78
C VAL A 125 -7.78 -14.47 7.78
N LEU A 126 -8.45 -13.33 7.81
CA LEU A 126 -9.49 -13.04 6.84
C LEU A 126 -8.92 -12.85 5.44
N ILE A 127 -7.65 -12.54 5.33
CA ILE A 127 -6.96 -12.43 4.04
C ILE A 127 -6.25 -13.71 3.69
N THR A 128 -5.47 -14.24 4.64
CA THR A 128 -4.59 -15.38 4.36
C THR A 128 -5.26 -16.71 4.57
N GLY A 129 -6.45 -16.70 5.15
CA GLY A 129 -7.09 -17.93 5.54
C GLY A 129 -6.50 -18.44 6.83
N ASP A 130 -7.09 -19.51 7.34
CA ASP A 130 -6.68 -20.01 8.64
C ASP A 130 -5.37 -20.75 8.59
N ALA A 131 -4.86 -21.05 7.42
CA ALA A 131 -3.62 -21.79 7.32
C ALA A 131 -2.49 -21.07 8.02
N VAL A 132 -2.43 -19.77 7.85
CA VAL A 132 -1.38 -19.00 8.49
C VAL A 132 -1.57 -18.95 9.98
N GLY A 133 -2.80 -18.77 10.40
CA GLY A 133 -3.08 -18.72 11.82
C GLY A 133 -2.71 -20.00 12.54
N LYS A 134 -2.85 -21.10 11.87
CA LYS A 134 -2.53 -22.35 12.49
C LYS A 134 -1.07 -22.63 12.68
N GLN A 135 -0.28 -21.99 11.86
CA GLN A 135 1.14 -22.26 11.90
C GLN A 135 1.84 -21.60 13.03
N GLU A 136 1.13 -20.82 13.72
CA GLU A 136 1.73 -20.21 14.86
C GLU A 136 1.39 -20.79 16.09
#